data_431192f478111c82b5855836ddbe1b85
#
_entry.id   431192f478111c82b5855836ddbe1b85
#
_cell.length_a   1.000
_cell.length_b   1.000
_cell.length_c   1.000
_cell.angle_alpha   90.00
_cell.angle_beta   90.00
_cell.angle_gamma   90.00
#
_symmetry.space_group_name_H-M   'P 1'
#
loop_
_entity.id
_entity.type
_entity.pdbx_description
1 polymer ?
#
loop_
_entity_poly.entity_id
_entity_poly.type
_entity_poly.pdbx_seq_one_letter_code
_entity_poly.pdbx_strand_id
1 'polypeptide(L)'
;MKLPQNISKIIRKSYTGQKDDNGCPHGHGIMEYSTSSGKKYKYEGHFEHGVRSGYGVWHESIQLIREYEPWEWAQMGDYDSAGRLIHPNTKPGPHREVVNCWDEKFRGWWINDDAAHSLKHKKYTNWQSDLFNDEKILGSLLDLNALRMLPEPIGYELLASEKPHAKYAYGLWLWACNNDSDSLKKAFSIFKETADKGIVDAIQMLSRMYWLGEAYDEEKEMFVMDRKLSRELTAHAIEKGSILAKLRYNKDLFYGTTEMPADPQAAIAQAEREATAYSESIMWTEQLGDFYNYNGDKDRAIKAYSKCIINGLYTPIYDIALIYLNNGDEEYYKTLMKLGIELGVPDCLILGFENEHRWESLNGDERLDIYRKMKRNLTQGIAFGSGVCAYILADLLLNGKLGFDMDLRMGREYAHIALTYGFNPAANLVIETAETLDDPDFISDDELLRLKYDALRYGIEEQLDYVIGNKDTYIEMGYGDDIEKVWIPLWKKNHPDEKTQVSPSIIVIKPSGIASIVEADVFAMSYREMCQLIDAEGLDAVHFSQSLNKITKNCAFRDYNVAMYADRNGYANDLPDNTIGTMLYGTGAEIRGAVIIALEDNKYDTHSFHFQEDLDNVLNEISKLTGGLLRR
;
A
#
# COMPACT_ATOMS: atom_id res chain seq x y z
N MET A 1 28.86 2.98 -13.57
CA MET A 1 29.58 2.74 -14.85
C MET A 1 29.31 3.92 -15.74
N LYS A 2 30.27 4.80 -15.96
CA LYS A 2 30.10 5.87 -16.96
C LYS A 2 29.99 5.16 -18.31
N LEU A 3 28.88 5.39 -19.02
CA LEU A 3 28.79 4.99 -20.43
C LEU A 3 30.04 5.52 -21.14
N PRO A 4 30.58 4.79 -22.13
CA PRO A 4 31.83 5.19 -22.77
C PRO A 4 31.75 6.66 -23.20
N GLN A 5 32.59 7.52 -22.62
CA GLN A 5 32.66 8.94 -22.97
C GLN A 5 33.10 9.20 -24.41
N ASN A 6 33.43 8.16 -25.16
CA ASN A 6 33.81 8.15 -26.58
C ASN A 6 32.71 7.64 -27.48
N ILE A 7 31.44 7.96 -27.22
CA ILE A 7 30.43 7.76 -28.27
C ILE A 7 30.73 8.78 -29.37
N SER A 8 31.15 8.26 -30.53
CA SER A 8 31.22 9.03 -31.77
C SER A 8 29.90 9.80 -31.93
N LYS A 9 29.97 11.05 -32.31
CA LYS A 9 28.87 12.00 -32.33
C LYS A 9 27.52 11.35 -32.70
N ILE A 10 26.53 11.41 -31.83
CA ILE A 10 25.16 10.98 -32.12
C ILE A 10 24.61 11.87 -33.23
N ILE A 11 24.19 11.26 -34.34
CA ILE A 11 23.68 11.98 -35.52
C ILE A 11 22.16 11.82 -35.67
N ARG A 12 21.57 10.82 -35.03
CA ARG A 12 20.12 10.59 -35.02
C ARG A 12 19.65 10.03 -33.71
N LYS A 13 18.52 10.56 -33.23
CA LYS A 13 17.84 10.12 -32.04
C LYS A 13 16.35 9.98 -32.36
N SER A 14 15.76 8.82 -32.11
CA SER A 14 14.32 8.59 -32.26
C SER A 14 13.76 8.06 -30.97
N TYR A 15 12.53 8.46 -30.64
CA TYR A 15 11.83 8.05 -29.45
C TYR A 15 10.44 7.53 -29.80
N THR A 16 10.07 6.42 -29.15
CA THR A 16 8.73 5.83 -29.21
C THR A 16 8.30 5.56 -27.76
N GLY A 17 7.19 6.14 -27.32
CA GLY A 17 6.67 5.99 -25.95
C GLY A 17 5.88 7.22 -25.50
N GLN A 18 5.62 7.27 -24.20
CA GLN A 18 4.86 8.33 -23.54
C GLN A 18 5.66 9.65 -23.51
N LYS A 19 4.96 10.77 -23.52
CA LYS A 19 5.55 12.11 -23.48
C LYS A 19 4.79 12.97 -22.49
N ASP A 20 5.52 13.90 -21.84
CA ASP A 20 4.92 14.95 -21.03
C ASP A 20 4.25 16.06 -21.86
N ASP A 21 3.62 17.01 -21.19
CA ASP A 21 2.92 18.15 -21.81
C ASP A 21 3.87 19.04 -22.66
N ASN A 22 5.16 18.97 -22.44
CA ASN A 22 6.19 19.68 -23.21
C ASN A 22 6.69 18.85 -24.41
N GLY A 23 6.16 17.64 -24.61
CA GLY A 23 6.56 16.73 -25.67
C GLY A 23 7.87 15.98 -25.41
N CYS A 24 8.43 16.08 -24.20
CA CYS A 24 9.62 15.35 -23.79
C CYS A 24 9.29 13.88 -23.47
N PRO A 25 10.21 12.93 -23.72
CA PRO A 25 10.08 11.56 -23.23
C PRO A 25 9.74 11.52 -21.76
N HIS A 26 8.63 10.84 -21.39
CA HIS A 26 8.18 10.67 -20.02
C HIS A 26 7.46 9.33 -19.90
N GLY A 27 7.53 8.66 -18.71
CA GLY A 27 7.01 7.32 -18.57
C GLY A 27 7.82 6.26 -19.32
N HIS A 28 7.21 5.13 -19.68
CA HIS A 28 7.91 4.04 -20.39
C HIS A 28 8.09 4.35 -21.87
N GLY A 29 9.27 4.01 -22.41
CA GLY A 29 9.55 4.20 -23.83
C GLY A 29 10.86 3.59 -24.31
N ILE A 30 11.05 3.69 -25.61
CA ILE A 30 12.24 3.21 -26.32
C ILE A 30 12.91 4.40 -27.00
N MET A 31 14.19 4.56 -26.75
CA MET A 31 15.00 5.56 -27.45
C MET A 31 16.14 4.92 -28.18
N GLU A 32 16.18 5.15 -29.49
CA GLU A 32 17.25 4.64 -30.36
C GLU A 32 18.20 5.76 -30.78
N TYR A 33 19.47 5.43 -30.81
CA TYR A 33 20.56 6.34 -31.15
C TYR A 33 21.36 5.76 -32.32
N SER A 34 21.75 6.60 -33.28
CA SER A 34 22.71 6.25 -34.32
C SER A 34 23.89 7.20 -34.26
N THR A 35 25.08 6.66 -34.42
CA THR A 35 26.33 7.43 -34.37
C THR A 35 26.91 7.66 -35.78
N SER A 36 27.82 8.60 -35.88
CA SER A 36 28.57 8.88 -37.12
C SER A 36 29.43 7.68 -37.61
N SER A 37 29.76 6.75 -36.69
CA SER A 37 30.46 5.51 -37.01
C SER A 37 29.54 4.37 -37.49
N GLY A 38 28.22 4.61 -37.57
CA GLY A 38 27.23 3.59 -37.97
C GLY A 38 26.79 2.67 -36.82
N LYS A 39 27.34 2.81 -35.62
CA LYS A 39 26.86 2.08 -34.46
C LYS A 39 25.48 2.54 -34.04
N LYS A 40 24.63 1.58 -33.60
CA LYS A 40 23.31 1.86 -33.07
C LYS A 40 23.25 1.41 -31.63
N TYR A 41 22.53 2.18 -30.83
CA TYR A 41 22.23 1.89 -29.41
C TYR A 41 20.73 2.03 -29.18
N LYS A 42 20.22 1.28 -28.25
CA LYS A 42 18.80 1.35 -27.82
C LYS A 42 18.74 1.38 -26.31
N TYR A 43 17.98 2.30 -25.76
CA TYR A 43 17.52 2.27 -24.39
C TYR A 43 16.03 1.94 -24.38
N GLU A 44 15.64 1.01 -23.55
CA GLU A 44 14.26 0.63 -23.30
C GLU A 44 14.02 0.68 -21.81
N GLY A 45 13.09 1.56 -21.36
CA GLY A 45 12.86 1.79 -19.94
C GLY A 45 12.13 3.09 -19.65
N HIS A 46 12.21 3.52 -18.41
CA HIS A 46 11.51 4.68 -17.94
C HIS A 46 12.28 5.99 -18.20
N PHE A 47 11.51 7.06 -18.50
CA PHE A 47 12.01 8.42 -18.73
C PHE A 47 11.30 9.41 -17.80
N GLU A 48 12.01 10.41 -17.32
CA GLU A 48 11.50 11.54 -16.55
C GLU A 48 11.95 12.84 -17.25
N HIS A 49 11.00 13.59 -17.81
CA HIS A 49 11.26 14.86 -18.50
C HIS A 49 12.43 14.82 -19.50
N GLY A 50 12.50 13.77 -20.32
CA GLY A 50 13.48 13.61 -21.37
C GLY A 50 14.79 12.91 -20.97
N VAL A 51 15.01 12.61 -19.70
CA VAL A 51 16.17 11.87 -19.18
C VAL A 51 15.80 10.45 -18.78
N ARG A 52 16.73 9.51 -18.89
CA ARG A 52 16.52 8.12 -18.43
C ARG A 52 16.51 8.10 -16.90
N SER A 53 15.46 7.53 -16.32
CA SER A 53 15.25 7.44 -14.89
C SER A 53 14.56 6.13 -14.55
N GLY A 54 14.78 5.56 -13.33
CA GLY A 54 14.20 4.29 -12.95
C GLY A 54 14.79 3.07 -13.64
N TYR A 55 13.99 2.01 -13.82
CA TYR A 55 14.45 0.76 -14.41
C TYR A 55 14.53 0.84 -15.93
N GLY A 56 15.62 0.32 -16.51
CA GLY A 56 15.76 0.23 -17.95
C GLY A 56 16.96 -0.59 -18.41
N VAL A 57 16.94 -0.92 -19.71
CA VAL A 57 17.91 -1.77 -20.38
C VAL A 57 18.60 -1.02 -21.50
N TRP A 58 19.91 -1.10 -21.55
CA TRP A 58 20.74 -0.52 -22.60
C TRP A 58 21.30 -1.60 -23.50
N HIS A 59 21.11 -1.44 -24.79
CA HIS A 59 21.56 -2.36 -25.82
C HIS A 59 22.52 -1.67 -26.78
N GLU A 60 23.47 -2.45 -27.34
CA GLU A 60 24.33 -2.08 -28.45
C GLU A 60 24.03 -3.00 -29.62
N SER A 61 23.97 -2.45 -30.85
CA SER A 61 23.84 -3.27 -32.04
C SER A 61 25.16 -3.98 -32.30
N ILE A 62 25.08 -5.27 -32.47
CA ILE A 62 26.20 -6.12 -32.86
C ILE A 62 25.86 -6.86 -34.15
N GLN A 63 26.89 -7.22 -34.88
CA GLN A 63 26.76 -8.09 -36.03
C GLN A 63 27.26 -9.48 -35.63
N LEU A 64 26.36 -10.43 -35.66
CA LEU A 64 26.70 -11.84 -35.49
C LEU A 64 26.80 -12.48 -36.89
N ILE A 65 27.83 -13.28 -37.06
CA ILE A 65 27.95 -14.15 -38.22
C ILE A 65 27.29 -15.46 -37.82
N ARG A 66 26.14 -15.75 -38.42
CA ARG A 66 25.48 -17.05 -38.30
C ARG A 66 25.99 -17.94 -39.43
N GLU A 67 26.57 -19.05 -39.05
CA GLU A 67 26.94 -20.12 -39.99
C GLU A 67 25.80 -21.14 -40.01
N TYR A 68 25.38 -21.51 -41.19
CA TYR A 68 24.32 -22.49 -41.39
C TYR A 68 24.92 -23.79 -41.90
N GLU A 69 24.52 -24.90 -41.31
CA GLU A 69 24.71 -26.20 -41.89
C GLU A 69 23.80 -26.37 -43.11
N PRO A 70 24.21 -27.13 -44.14
CA PRO A 70 23.41 -27.30 -45.36
C PRO A 70 21.97 -27.77 -45.09
N TRP A 71 21.77 -28.59 -44.08
CA TRP A 71 20.45 -29.11 -43.71
C TRP A 71 19.57 -28.06 -43.03
N GLU A 72 20.15 -27.16 -42.22
CA GLU A 72 19.42 -26.04 -41.59
C GLU A 72 18.90 -25.08 -42.66
N TRP A 73 19.76 -24.75 -43.66
CA TRP A 73 19.40 -23.92 -44.77
C TRP A 73 18.25 -24.50 -45.62
N ALA A 74 18.27 -25.81 -45.86
CA ALA A 74 17.20 -26.50 -46.58
C ALA A 74 15.85 -26.41 -45.86
N GLN A 75 15.86 -26.43 -44.52
CA GLN A 75 14.66 -26.26 -43.70
C GLN A 75 14.10 -24.83 -43.67
N MET A 76 14.85 -23.83 -44.14
CA MET A 76 14.36 -22.44 -44.28
C MET A 76 13.55 -22.18 -45.56
N GLY A 77 13.02 -23.22 -46.19
CA GLY A 77 12.14 -23.13 -47.34
C GLY A 77 10.71 -22.74 -47.01
N ASP A 78 9.83 -22.82 -48.00
CA ASP A 78 8.43 -22.46 -47.85
C ASP A 78 7.64 -23.55 -47.12
N TYR A 79 6.75 -23.14 -46.20
CA TYR A 79 5.89 -23.99 -45.42
C TYR A 79 4.41 -23.83 -45.82
N ASP A 80 3.62 -24.91 -45.72
CA ASP A 80 2.17 -24.83 -45.88
C ASP A 80 1.48 -24.29 -44.63
N SER A 81 0.18 -24.07 -44.71
CA SER A 81 -0.65 -23.61 -43.57
C SER A 81 -0.70 -24.56 -42.39
N ALA A 82 -0.25 -25.80 -42.55
CA ALA A 82 -0.14 -26.82 -41.53
C ALA A 82 1.30 -26.94 -40.97
N GLY A 83 2.22 -26.05 -41.35
CA GLY A 83 3.60 -26.03 -40.88
C GLY A 83 4.50 -27.13 -41.49
N ARG A 84 4.14 -27.71 -42.65
CA ARG A 84 4.96 -28.69 -43.35
C ARG A 84 5.79 -28.02 -44.43
N LEU A 85 7.06 -28.36 -44.51
CA LEU A 85 7.98 -27.84 -45.53
C LEU A 85 7.55 -28.31 -46.94
N ILE A 86 7.12 -27.37 -47.79
CA ILE A 86 6.64 -27.67 -49.16
C ILE A 86 7.78 -27.54 -50.17
N HIS A 87 8.60 -26.53 -50.03
CA HIS A 87 9.72 -26.26 -50.92
C HIS A 87 10.99 -26.05 -50.10
N PRO A 88 11.87 -27.05 -50.01
CA PRO A 88 13.20 -26.86 -49.39
C PRO A 88 13.96 -25.76 -50.14
N ASN A 89 14.73 -24.99 -49.40
CA ASN A 89 15.58 -23.97 -50.00
C ASN A 89 16.74 -24.65 -50.75
N THR A 90 16.59 -24.81 -52.07
CA THR A 90 17.57 -25.49 -52.94
C THR A 90 18.63 -24.56 -53.51
N LYS A 91 18.52 -23.26 -53.26
CA LYS A 91 19.58 -22.33 -53.68
C LYS A 91 20.79 -22.53 -52.80
N PRO A 92 22.03 -22.51 -53.33
CA PRO A 92 23.21 -22.51 -52.49
C PRO A 92 23.12 -21.27 -51.59
N GLY A 93 22.84 -21.49 -50.33
CA GLY A 93 22.74 -20.42 -49.33
C GLY A 93 24.09 -19.82 -49.02
N PRO A 94 24.12 -18.62 -48.51
CA PRO A 94 25.33 -18.14 -47.87
C PRO A 94 25.60 -19.09 -46.70
N HIS A 95 26.76 -19.75 -46.71
CA HIS A 95 27.22 -20.52 -45.54
C HIS A 95 27.34 -19.65 -44.29
N ARG A 96 27.27 -18.32 -44.48
CA ARG A 96 27.38 -17.30 -43.43
C ARG A 96 26.40 -16.17 -43.75
N GLU A 97 25.56 -15.85 -42.74
CA GLU A 97 24.68 -14.68 -42.74
C GLU A 97 25.14 -13.70 -41.67
N VAL A 98 25.19 -12.42 -42.03
CA VAL A 98 25.44 -11.37 -41.04
C VAL A 98 24.09 -10.94 -40.48
N VAL A 99 23.80 -11.36 -39.26
CA VAL A 99 22.56 -10.99 -38.55
C VAL A 99 22.86 -9.81 -37.65
N ASN A 100 22.13 -8.72 -37.83
CA ASN A 100 22.17 -7.61 -36.87
C ASN A 100 21.26 -7.95 -35.70
N CYS A 101 21.81 -7.97 -34.50
CA CYS A 101 21.05 -8.18 -33.29
C CYS A 101 21.41 -7.14 -32.21
N TRP A 102 20.57 -7.07 -31.19
CA TRP A 102 20.81 -6.23 -30.04
C TRP A 102 21.48 -7.05 -28.95
N ASP A 103 22.62 -6.57 -28.46
CA ASP A 103 23.33 -7.15 -27.32
C ASP A 103 23.08 -6.27 -26.07
N GLU A 104 22.55 -6.88 -25.03
CA GLU A 104 22.29 -6.21 -23.75
C GLU A 104 23.61 -5.90 -23.05
N LYS A 105 23.91 -4.62 -22.88
CA LYS A 105 25.13 -4.15 -22.22
C LYS A 105 24.94 -3.77 -20.77
N PHE A 106 23.74 -3.34 -20.40
CA PHE A 106 23.41 -2.95 -19.05
C PHE A 106 21.91 -3.09 -18.80
N ARG A 107 21.57 -3.69 -17.69
CA ARG A 107 20.21 -3.77 -17.13
C ARG A 107 20.27 -3.27 -15.71
N GLY A 108 19.47 -2.27 -15.37
CA GLY A 108 19.53 -1.76 -14.03
C GLY A 108 18.79 -0.45 -13.81
N TRP A 109 19.12 0.21 -12.71
CA TRP A 109 18.51 1.47 -12.29
C TRP A 109 19.29 2.67 -12.84
N TRP A 110 18.56 3.64 -13.35
CA TRP A 110 19.09 4.85 -13.95
C TRP A 110 18.68 6.09 -13.15
N ILE A 111 19.56 7.08 -13.06
CA ILE A 111 19.28 8.39 -12.47
C ILE A 111 19.88 9.46 -13.38
N ASN A 112 19.04 10.37 -13.86
CA ASN A 112 19.47 11.52 -14.68
C ASN A 112 20.43 11.11 -15.82
N ASP A 113 20.02 10.14 -16.64
CA ASP A 113 20.81 9.56 -17.73
C ASP A 113 22.05 8.72 -17.32
N ASP A 114 22.37 8.62 -16.06
CA ASP A 114 23.48 7.77 -15.60
C ASP A 114 23.00 6.37 -15.21
N ALA A 115 23.73 5.34 -15.65
CA ALA A 115 23.54 3.96 -15.23
C ALA A 115 24.04 3.81 -13.78
N ALA A 116 23.13 3.95 -12.82
CA ALA A 116 23.47 4.11 -11.42
C ALA A 116 23.79 2.78 -10.73
N HIS A 117 22.99 1.72 -11.00
CA HIS A 117 23.14 0.44 -10.33
C HIS A 117 22.72 -0.72 -11.23
N SER A 118 23.63 -1.71 -11.40
CA SER A 118 23.32 -2.96 -12.13
C SER A 118 22.55 -3.89 -11.20
N LEU A 119 21.31 -4.18 -11.53
CA LEU A 119 20.47 -5.14 -10.82
C LEU A 119 20.90 -6.56 -11.21
N LYS A 120 21.99 -7.04 -10.61
CA LYS A 120 22.38 -8.44 -10.69
C LYS A 120 21.77 -9.16 -9.48
N HIS A 121 21.24 -10.37 -9.69
CA HIS A 121 20.89 -11.28 -8.61
C HIS A 121 22.02 -11.30 -7.56
N LYS A 122 21.92 -10.51 -6.51
CA LYS A 122 22.52 -10.86 -5.26
C LYS A 122 21.60 -11.94 -4.68
N LYS A 123 22.01 -13.20 -4.80
CA LYS A 123 21.41 -14.21 -3.94
C LYS A 123 21.55 -13.69 -2.51
N TYR A 124 20.48 -13.66 -1.76
CA TYR A 124 20.45 -13.32 -0.33
C TYR A 124 21.41 -14.17 0.52
N THR A 125 22.08 -15.14 -0.10
CA THR A 125 23.06 -16.05 0.52
C THR A 125 24.33 -15.39 1.04
N ASN A 126 24.61 -14.11 0.73
CA ASN A 126 25.77 -13.41 1.31
C ASN A 126 25.49 -12.75 2.68
N TRP A 127 24.26 -12.78 3.15
CA TRP A 127 23.90 -12.26 4.48
C TRP A 127 24.59 -13.00 5.63
N GLN A 128 24.94 -14.26 5.42
CA GLN A 128 25.55 -15.12 6.46
C GLN A 128 26.90 -14.63 6.95
N SER A 129 27.78 -14.16 6.06
CA SER A 129 29.10 -13.67 6.46
C SER A 129 29.03 -12.26 7.08
N ASP A 130 28.08 -11.47 6.65
CA ASP A 130 27.96 -10.08 7.05
C ASP A 130 27.28 -9.95 8.43
N LEU A 131 26.26 -10.78 8.72
CA LEU A 131 25.59 -10.87 10.03
C LEU A 131 26.56 -11.15 11.20
N PHE A 132 27.65 -11.87 10.94
CA PHE A 132 28.61 -12.24 11.97
C PHE A 132 29.77 -11.24 12.12
N ASN A 133 29.96 -10.33 11.17
CA ASN A 133 31.20 -9.58 11.06
C ASN A 133 31.10 -8.06 11.11
N ASP A 134 29.89 -7.44 10.94
CA ASP A 134 29.79 -5.98 10.82
C ASP A 134 28.70 -5.37 11.71
N GLU A 135 29.13 -4.52 12.66
CA GLU A 135 28.24 -3.76 13.54
C GLU A 135 27.31 -2.81 12.77
N LYS A 136 27.72 -2.37 11.57
CA LYS A 136 26.94 -1.44 10.73
C LYS A 136 25.76 -2.11 10.03
N ILE A 137 25.85 -3.43 9.82
CA ILE A 137 24.81 -4.19 9.11
C ILE A 137 23.60 -4.46 10.00
N LEU A 138 23.80 -4.57 11.31
CA LEU A 138 22.70 -4.75 12.25
C LEU A 138 21.68 -3.60 12.21
N GLY A 139 22.11 -2.37 11.92
CA GLY A 139 21.20 -1.24 11.67
C GLY A 139 20.36 -1.39 10.38
N SER A 140 20.82 -2.19 9.40
CA SER A 140 20.10 -2.47 8.15
C SER A 140 19.29 -3.78 8.20
N LEU A 141 19.53 -4.64 9.19
CA LEU A 141 18.79 -5.88 9.45
C LEU A 141 17.40 -5.68 10.07
N LEU A 142 16.98 -4.46 10.25
CA LEU A 142 15.62 -4.13 10.69
C LEU A 142 14.56 -4.34 9.62
N ASP A 143 14.93 -4.80 8.44
CA ASP A 143 13.99 -5.47 7.55
C ASP A 143 13.57 -6.80 8.21
N LEU A 144 12.45 -6.73 8.94
CA LEU A 144 11.84 -7.89 9.60
C LEU A 144 11.58 -9.04 8.62
N ASN A 145 11.33 -8.71 7.35
CA ASN A 145 11.11 -9.69 6.30
C ASN A 145 12.41 -10.44 5.99
N ALA A 146 13.55 -9.76 5.97
CA ALA A 146 14.83 -10.42 5.78
C ALA A 146 15.20 -11.36 6.96
N LEU A 147 14.85 -10.99 8.19
CA LEU A 147 15.06 -11.86 9.35
C LEU A 147 14.16 -13.11 9.30
N ARG A 148 12.92 -12.97 8.87
CA ARG A 148 11.99 -14.10 8.69
C ARG A 148 12.44 -15.08 7.60
N MET A 149 13.25 -14.62 6.65
CA MET A 149 13.81 -15.43 5.57
C MET A 149 15.05 -16.21 6.00
N LEU A 150 15.60 -15.95 7.19
CA LEU A 150 16.75 -16.72 7.69
C LEU A 150 16.31 -18.17 7.97
N PRO A 151 16.96 -19.18 7.37
CA PRO A 151 16.67 -20.57 7.69
C PRO A 151 16.93 -20.84 9.16
N GLU A 152 16.13 -21.69 9.77
CA GLU A 152 16.24 -22.09 11.17
C GLU A 152 17.69 -22.45 11.63
N PRO A 153 18.52 -23.17 10.83
CA PRO A 153 19.91 -23.41 11.17
C PRO A 153 20.73 -22.16 11.46
N ILE A 154 20.46 -21.05 10.79
CA ILE A 154 21.18 -19.78 11.02
C ILE A 154 20.79 -19.19 12.38
N GLY A 155 19.53 -19.31 12.80
CA GLY A 155 19.12 -18.92 14.14
C GLY A 155 19.95 -19.62 15.22
N TYR A 156 20.20 -20.91 15.09
CA TYR A 156 21.05 -21.66 16.03
C TYR A 156 22.53 -21.24 15.97
N GLU A 157 23.07 -20.92 14.80
CA GLU A 157 24.41 -20.37 14.66
C GLU A 157 24.55 -18.99 15.32
N LEU A 158 23.55 -18.13 15.21
CA LEU A 158 23.49 -16.84 15.90
C LEU A 158 23.47 -17.03 17.43
N LEU A 159 22.67 -17.98 17.90
CA LEU A 159 22.59 -18.31 19.33
C LEU A 159 23.93 -18.81 19.88
N ALA A 160 24.64 -19.65 19.10
CA ALA A 160 25.94 -20.20 19.51
C ALA A 160 27.08 -19.18 19.51
N SER A 161 26.85 -17.98 18.95
CA SER A 161 27.86 -16.93 18.91
C SER A 161 27.98 -16.21 20.26
N GLU A 162 29.23 -16.03 20.73
CA GLU A 162 29.51 -15.22 21.92
C GLU A 162 29.44 -13.71 21.70
N LYS A 163 29.28 -13.27 20.45
CA LYS A 163 29.21 -11.83 20.11
C LYS A 163 27.84 -11.23 20.51
N PRO A 164 27.81 -10.11 21.26
CA PRO A 164 26.56 -9.49 21.66
C PRO A 164 25.61 -9.17 20.50
N HIS A 165 26.16 -8.72 19.37
CA HIS A 165 25.39 -8.40 18.17
C HIS A 165 24.71 -9.63 17.54
N ALA A 166 25.39 -10.77 17.52
CA ALA A 166 24.79 -12.01 17.03
C ALA A 166 23.66 -12.49 17.95
N LYS A 167 23.82 -12.35 19.27
CA LYS A 167 22.76 -12.65 20.23
C LYS A 167 21.56 -11.71 20.04
N TYR A 168 21.82 -10.41 19.85
CA TYR A 168 20.76 -9.45 19.54
C TYR A 168 20.00 -9.83 18.27
N ALA A 169 20.71 -10.19 17.19
CA ALA A 169 20.09 -10.65 15.95
C ALA A 169 19.25 -11.93 16.15
N TYR A 170 19.70 -12.84 17.01
CA TYR A 170 18.90 -14.01 17.40
C TYR A 170 17.64 -13.63 18.16
N GLY A 171 17.73 -12.67 19.08
CA GLY A 171 16.55 -12.12 19.78
C GLY A 171 15.54 -11.51 18.82
N LEU A 172 16.01 -10.75 17.82
CA LEU A 172 15.16 -10.20 16.75
C LEU A 172 14.51 -11.31 15.92
N TRP A 173 15.26 -12.36 15.58
CA TRP A 173 14.73 -13.49 14.83
C TRP A 173 13.65 -14.24 15.62
N LEU A 174 13.86 -14.53 16.90
CA LEU A 174 12.86 -15.13 17.78
C LEU A 174 11.59 -14.28 17.84
N TRP A 175 11.75 -12.98 18.05
CA TRP A 175 10.64 -12.05 18.15
C TRP A 175 9.87 -11.90 16.82
N ALA A 176 10.56 -11.93 15.68
CA ALA A 176 9.97 -11.74 14.37
C ALA A 176 9.32 -13.01 13.79
N CYS A 177 9.84 -14.18 14.13
CA CYS A 177 9.45 -15.45 13.49
C CYS A 177 8.49 -16.28 14.32
N ASN A 178 8.44 -16.06 15.64
CA ASN A 178 7.69 -16.91 16.56
C ASN A 178 6.89 -16.03 17.54
N ASN A 179 5.58 -16.12 17.47
CA ASN A 179 4.68 -15.40 18.41
C ASN A 179 4.31 -16.25 19.65
N ASP A 180 4.93 -17.41 19.82
CA ASP A 180 4.69 -18.23 21.00
C ASP A 180 5.31 -17.61 22.26
N SER A 181 4.67 -17.86 23.41
CA SER A 181 5.07 -17.33 24.70
C SER A 181 6.51 -17.63 25.07
N ASP A 182 7.05 -18.80 24.73
CA ASP A 182 8.41 -19.19 25.07
C ASP A 182 9.45 -18.45 24.24
N SER A 183 9.16 -18.23 22.97
CA SER A 183 10.02 -17.43 22.07
C SER A 183 10.03 -15.96 22.50
N LEU A 184 8.89 -15.39 22.89
CA LEU A 184 8.82 -14.02 23.40
C LEU A 184 9.58 -13.86 24.73
N LYS A 185 9.46 -14.80 25.66
CA LYS A 185 10.25 -14.81 26.92
C LYS A 185 11.75 -14.84 26.63
N LYS A 186 12.18 -15.72 25.73
CA LYS A 186 13.59 -15.82 25.32
C LYS A 186 14.09 -14.56 24.66
N ALA A 187 13.32 -13.98 23.72
CA ALA A 187 13.66 -12.73 23.05
C ALA A 187 13.82 -11.59 24.07
N PHE A 188 12.88 -11.46 25.01
CA PHE A 188 12.93 -10.46 26.07
C PHE A 188 14.19 -10.58 26.93
N SER A 189 14.54 -11.82 27.38
CA SER A 189 15.75 -12.09 28.14
C SER A 189 17.02 -11.73 27.34
N ILE A 190 17.06 -12.06 26.06
CA ILE A 190 18.19 -11.74 25.19
C ILE A 190 18.33 -10.23 25.00
N PHE A 191 17.24 -9.49 24.84
CA PHE A 191 17.31 -8.03 24.72
C PHE A 191 17.80 -7.38 26.02
N LYS A 192 17.40 -7.89 27.20
CA LYS A 192 17.99 -7.44 28.49
C LYS A 192 19.48 -7.68 28.53
N GLU A 193 19.93 -8.92 28.27
CA GLU A 193 21.35 -9.27 28.26
C GLU A 193 22.17 -8.41 27.28
N THR A 194 21.64 -8.18 26.07
CA THR A 194 22.37 -7.44 25.03
C THR A 194 22.34 -5.92 25.28
N ALA A 195 21.30 -5.38 25.87
CA ALA A 195 21.25 -3.99 26.32
C ALA A 195 22.31 -3.73 27.40
N ASP A 196 22.46 -4.62 28.38
CA ASP A 196 23.48 -4.55 29.42
C ASP A 196 24.91 -4.63 28.85
N LYS A 197 25.09 -5.31 27.70
CA LYS A 197 26.36 -5.38 26.98
C LYS A 197 26.59 -4.19 26.02
N GLY A 198 25.72 -3.19 26.06
CA GLY A 198 25.88 -1.94 25.31
C GLY A 198 25.26 -1.91 23.92
N ILE A 199 24.43 -2.89 23.54
CA ILE A 199 23.66 -2.83 22.30
C ILE A 199 22.50 -1.86 22.51
N VAL A 200 22.64 -0.65 21.98
CA VAL A 200 21.69 0.44 22.22
C VAL A 200 20.29 0.15 21.63
N ASP A 201 20.24 -0.49 20.46
CA ASP A 201 18.97 -0.85 19.82
C ASP A 201 18.19 -1.94 20.60
N ALA A 202 18.86 -2.72 21.45
CA ALA A 202 18.19 -3.67 22.34
C ALA A 202 17.34 -2.94 23.39
N ILE A 203 17.74 -1.72 23.83
CA ILE A 203 16.94 -0.89 24.73
C ILE A 203 15.63 -0.50 24.05
N GLN A 204 15.66 -0.16 22.76
CA GLN A 204 14.47 0.16 21.99
C GLN A 204 13.56 -1.06 21.81
N MET A 205 14.14 -2.26 21.63
CA MET A 205 13.33 -3.48 21.56
C MET A 205 12.66 -3.80 22.89
N LEU A 206 13.35 -3.61 24.02
CA LEU A 206 12.72 -3.71 25.35
C LEU A 206 11.57 -2.71 25.50
N SER A 207 11.79 -1.45 25.10
CA SER A 207 10.72 -0.45 25.07
C SER A 207 9.50 -0.93 24.30
N ARG A 208 9.72 -1.48 23.11
CA ARG A 208 8.65 -2.00 22.26
C ARG A 208 7.90 -3.16 22.92
N MET A 209 8.60 -4.09 23.54
CA MET A 209 7.97 -5.22 24.22
C MET A 209 7.13 -4.75 25.43
N TYR A 210 7.60 -3.77 26.21
CA TYR A 210 6.77 -3.16 27.25
C TYR A 210 5.54 -2.42 26.69
N TRP A 211 5.69 -1.78 25.53
CA TRP A 211 4.58 -1.11 24.86
C TRP A 211 3.49 -2.07 24.39
N LEU A 212 3.89 -3.23 23.85
CA LEU A 212 3.00 -4.24 23.29
C LEU A 212 2.45 -5.23 24.34
N GLY A 213 2.96 -5.20 25.60
CA GLY A 213 2.59 -6.19 26.61
C GLY A 213 3.27 -7.55 26.39
N GLU A 214 4.41 -7.57 25.71
CA GLU A 214 5.23 -8.75 25.42
C GLU A 214 6.43 -8.89 26.38
N ALA A 215 6.61 -7.92 27.28
CA ALA A 215 7.65 -7.96 28.30
C ALA A 215 7.28 -8.98 29.39
N TYR A 216 8.21 -9.86 29.77
CA TYR A 216 7.93 -10.91 30.75
C TYR A 216 8.46 -10.54 32.12
N ASP A 217 7.56 -10.54 33.13
CA ASP A 217 7.89 -10.34 34.53
C ASP A 217 8.08 -11.72 35.20
N GLU A 218 9.34 -12.05 35.52
CA GLU A 218 9.70 -13.36 36.09
C GLU A 218 9.15 -13.55 37.51
N GLU A 219 8.93 -12.46 38.29
CA GLU A 219 8.40 -12.53 39.64
C GLU A 219 6.90 -12.81 39.67
N LYS A 220 6.18 -12.26 38.69
CA LYS A 220 4.75 -12.45 38.53
C LYS A 220 4.39 -13.61 37.59
N GLU A 221 5.38 -14.18 36.92
CA GLU A 221 5.22 -15.24 35.89
C GLU A 221 4.21 -14.87 34.79
N MET A 222 4.14 -13.58 34.41
CA MET A 222 3.18 -13.08 33.44
C MET A 222 3.79 -12.05 32.49
N PHE A 223 3.17 -11.89 31.33
CA PHE A 223 3.46 -10.79 30.42
C PHE A 223 2.88 -9.48 30.97
N VAL A 224 3.65 -8.40 30.88
CA VAL A 224 3.28 -7.10 31.43
C VAL A 224 3.39 -6.01 30.38
N MET A 225 2.45 -5.08 30.43
CA MET A 225 2.49 -3.83 29.70
C MET A 225 2.88 -2.71 30.65
N ASP A 226 3.88 -1.91 30.30
CA ASP A 226 4.25 -0.70 31.02
C ASP A 226 4.64 0.41 30.05
N ARG A 227 3.67 1.22 29.66
CA ARG A 227 3.87 2.31 28.70
C ARG A 227 4.73 3.43 29.25
N LYS A 228 4.72 3.66 30.56
CA LYS A 228 5.58 4.66 31.18
C LYS A 228 7.04 4.24 31.05
N LEU A 229 7.35 3.01 31.46
CA LEU A 229 8.68 2.44 31.32
C LEU A 229 9.12 2.36 29.84
N SER A 230 8.21 2.00 28.95
CA SER A 230 8.47 2.00 27.50
C SER A 230 8.95 3.37 27.00
N ARG A 231 8.28 4.45 27.41
CA ARG A 231 8.69 5.82 27.02
C ARG A 231 10.04 6.22 27.60
N GLU A 232 10.29 5.90 28.87
CA GLU A 232 11.58 6.15 29.52
C GLU A 232 12.71 5.42 28.80
N LEU A 233 12.49 4.16 28.42
CA LEU A 233 13.45 3.36 27.64
C LEU A 233 13.66 3.93 26.23
N THR A 234 12.61 4.37 25.53
CA THR A 234 12.75 5.02 24.21
C THR A 234 13.56 6.31 24.34
N ALA A 235 13.26 7.18 25.30
CA ALA A 235 14.03 8.39 25.52
C ALA A 235 15.51 8.09 25.81
N HIS A 236 15.78 7.10 26.67
CA HIS A 236 17.13 6.65 26.97
C HIS A 236 17.85 6.08 25.74
N ALA A 237 17.17 5.27 24.91
CA ALA A 237 17.73 4.75 23.66
C ALA A 237 18.08 5.89 22.68
N ILE A 238 17.25 6.95 22.58
CA ILE A 238 17.53 8.12 21.76
C ILE A 238 18.79 8.85 22.25
N GLU A 239 18.91 9.07 23.56
CA GLU A 239 20.09 9.70 24.17
C GLU A 239 21.37 8.91 23.90
N LYS A 240 21.28 7.60 23.92
CA LYS A 240 22.39 6.68 23.61
C LYS A 240 22.70 6.57 22.12
N GLY A 241 21.89 7.21 21.25
CA GLY A 241 22.11 7.26 19.82
C GLY A 241 21.47 6.11 19.02
N SER A 242 20.50 5.38 19.58
CA SER A 242 19.75 4.37 18.83
C SER A 242 19.11 4.96 17.58
N ILE A 243 19.49 4.42 16.42
CA ILE A 243 18.87 4.79 15.14
C ILE A 243 17.43 4.29 15.10
N LEU A 244 17.18 3.10 15.63
CA LEU A 244 15.87 2.48 15.70
C LEU A 244 14.89 3.33 16.54
N ALA A 245 15.33 3.80 17.71
CA ALA A 245 14.51 4.65 18.56
C ALA A 245 14.19 5.99 17.90
N LYS A 246 15.18 6.60 17.23
CA LYS A 246 15.00 7.85 16.48
C LYS A 246 14.03 7.67 15.31
N LEU A 247 14.14 6.60 14.52
CA LEU A 247 13.26 6.28 13.41
C LEU A 247 11.81 6.09 13.90
N ARG A 248 11.64 5.38 15.02
CA ARG A 248 10.33 5.18 15.63
C ARG A 248 9.73 6.50 16.11
N TYR A 249 10.49 7.28 16.88
CA TYR A 249 10.05 8.59 17.34
C TYR A 249 9.65 9.50 16.17
N ASN A 250 10.44 9.48 15.09
CA ASN A 250 10.13 10.28 13.91
C ASN A 250 8.87 9.82 13.18
N LYS A 251 8.60 8.51 13.19
CA LYS A 251 7.34 7.96 12.67
C LYS A 251 6.15 8.39 13.53
N ASP A 252 6.31 8.34 14.85
CA ASP A 252 5.29 8.80 15.79
C ASP A 252 5.02 10.32 15.66
N LEU A 253 6.06 11.12 15.40
CA LEU A 253 5.93 12.54 15.10
C LEU A 253 5.19 12.79 13.77
N PHE A 254 5.43 11.97 12.76
CA PHE A 254 4.79 12.11 11.45
C PHE A 254 3.29 11.83 11.50
N TYR A 255 2.91 10.69 12.08
CA TYR A 255 1.51 10.25 12.13
C TYR A 255 0.73 10.78 13.33
N GLY A 256 1.44 11.27 14.32
CA GLY A 256 0.90 11.59 15.63
C GLY A 256 0.66 10.33 16.48
N THR A 257 0.52 10.56 17.77
CA THR A 257 0.11 9.55 18.74
C THR A 257 -0.91 10.18 19.69
N THR A 258 -1.46 9.38 20.59
CA THR A 258 -2.37 9.87 21.61
C THR A 258 -1.79 11.00 22.49
N GLU A 259 -0.47 11.04 22.60
CA GLU A 259 0.26 11.98 23.48
C GLU A 259 1.04 13.05 22.70
N MET A 260 1.24 12.83 21.42
CA MET A 260 2.02 13.72 20.57
C MET A 260 1.22 14.05 19.31
N PRO A 261 0.87 15.32 19.08
CA PRO A 261 0.20 15.72 17.87
C PRO A 261 1.08 15.45 16.64
N ALA A 262 0.45 15.10 15.52
CA ALA A 262 1.17 14.90 14.27
C ALA A 262 1.83 16.20 13.81
N ASP A 263 3.11 16.12 13.45
CA ASP A 263 3.85 17.17 12.76
C ASP A 263 4.64 16.56 11.58
N PRO A 264 3.98 16.31 10.44
CA PRO A 264 4.62 15.70 9.28
C PRO A 264 5.79 16.54 8.74
N GLN A 265 5.70 17.87 8.85
CA GLN A 265 6.76 18.75 8.34
C GLN A 265 8.04 18.66 9.20
N ALA A 266 7.89 18.68 10.52
CA ALA A 266 9.01 18.48 11.42
C ALA A 266 9.64 17.09 11.25
N ALA A 267 8.82 16.06 11.08
CA ALA A 267 9.27 14.69 10.89
C ALA A 267 10.07 14.53 9.57
N ILE A 268 9.57 15.08 8.46
CA ILE A 268 10.30 15.08 7.18
C ILE A 268 11.63 15.82 7.33
N ALA A 269 11.61 17.03 7.92
CA ALA A 269 12.84 17.80 8.11
C ALA A 269 13.86 17.08 9.01
N GLN A 270 13.41 16.32 9.99
CA GLN A 270 14.28 15.48 10.80
C GLN A 270 14.86 14.33 9.98
N ALA A 271 14.03 13.61 9.23
CA ALA A 271 14.49 12.49 8.40
C ALA A 271 15.49 12.97 7.32
N GLU A 272 15.29 14.13 6.71
CA GLU A 272 16.22 14.73 5.74
C GLU A 272 17.59 15.03 6.38
N ARG A 273 17.61 15.59 7.60
CA ARG A 273 18.86 15.83 8.35
C ARG A 273 19.59 14.53 8.67
N GLU A 274 18.87 13.54 9.20
CA GLU A 274 19.45 12.26 9.58
C GLU A 274 19.92 11.46 8.36
N ALA A 275 19.16 11.44 7.26
CA ALA A 275 19.58 10.82 6.00
C ALA A 275 20.82 11.49 5.37
N THR A 276 21.05 12.77 5.66
CA THR A 276 22.24 13.49 5.23
C THR A 276 23.43 13.19 6.14
N ALA A 277 23.20 13.18 7.46
CA ALA A 277 24.23 12.91 8.47
C ALA A 277 24.70 11.47 8.44
N TYR A 278 23.79 10.53 8.21
CA TYR A 278 24.03 9.08 8.14
C TYR A 278 23.77 8.59 6.72
N SER A 279 24.52 9.09 5.73
CA SER A 279 24.32 8.77 4.31
C SER A 279 24.45 7.28 3.98
N GLU A 280 25.08 6.50 4.86
CA GLU A 280 25.19 5.03 4.77
C GLU A 280 23.94 4.32 5.32
N SER A 281 23.09 4.99 6.10
CA SER A 281 21.85 4.43 6.63
C SER A 281 20.72 4.57 5.61
N ILE A 282 20.40 3.47 4.96
CA ILE A 282 19.30 3.37 3.98
C ILE A 282 17.94 3.63 4.65
N MET A 283 17.79 3.29 5.92
CA MET A 283 16.54 3.35 6.68
C MET A 283 15.92 4.74 6.75
N TRP A 284 16.75 5.78 6.95
CA TRP A 284 16.27 7.16 6.91
C TRP A 284 15.78 7.57 5.53
N THR A 285 16.44 7.05 4.50
CA THR A 285 16.07 7.31 3.10
C THR A 285 14.76 6.60 2.75
N GLU A 286 14.57 5.36 3.23
CA GLU A 286 13.32 4.60 3.06
C GLU A 286 12.16 5.32 3.78
N GLN A 287 12.34 5.69 5.05
CA GLN A 287 11.33 6.44 5.80
C GLN A 287 10.94 7.76 5.12
N LEU A 288 11.90 8.46 4.50
CA LEU A 288 11.60 9.64 3.67
C LEU A 288 10.74 9.30 2.47
N GLY A 289 11.00 8.18 1.81
CA GLY A 289 10.16 7.68 0.73
C GLY A 289 8.72 7.49 1.17
N ASP A 290 8.52 6.83 2.32
CA ASP A 290 7.21 6.59 2.91
C ASP A 290 6.49 7.91 3.24
N PHE A 291 7.18 8.85 3.86
CA PHE A 291 6.61 10.14 4.25
C PHE A 291 6.21 10.99 3.04
N TYR A 292 7.07 11.04 2.02
CA TYR A 292 6.76 11.74 0.79
C TYR A 292 5.59 11.09 0.06
N ASN A 293 5.55 9.76 -0.03
CA ASN A 293 4.46 9.01 -0.65
C ASN A 293 3.13 9.27 0.06
N TYR A 294 3.13 9.21 1.39
CA TYR A 294 1.93 9.49 2.21
C TYR A 294 1.42 10.92 2.01
N ASN A 295 2.34 11.91 1.91
CA ASN A 295 1.99 13.31 1.65
C ASN A 295 1.62 13.59 0.19
N GLY A 296 1.65 12.60 -0.70
CA GLY A 296 1.34 12.72 -2.11
C GLY A 296 2.46 13.33 -2.97
N ASP A 297 3.66 13.53 -2.41
CA ASP A 297 4.85 13.98 -3.15
C ASP A 297 5.55 12.78 -3.79
N LYS A 298 4.94 12.29 -4.84
CA LYS A 298 5.35 11.05 -5.51
C LYS A 298 6.74 11.15 -6.12
N ASP A 299 7.12 12.32 -6.62
CA ASP A 299 8.44 12.52 -7.26
C ASP A 299 9.58 12.39 -6.24
N ARG A 300 9.43 13.02 -5.06
CA ARG A 300 10.41 12.88 -3.99
C ARG A 300 10.41 11.47 -3.40
N ALA A 301 9.25 10.81 -3.30
CA ALA A 301 9.16 9.43 -2.86
C ALA A 301 9.93 8.49 -3.80
N ILE A 302 9.70 8.57 -5.12
CA ILE A 302 10.42 7.78 -6.12
C ILE A 302 11.94 8.01 -6.05
N LYS A 303 12.38 9.27 -5.85
CA LYS A 303 13.82 9.57 -5.70
C LYS A 303 14.43 8.93 -4.46
N ALA A 304 13.74 8.98 -3.32
CA ALA A 304 14.18 8.36 -2.08
C ALA A 304 14.23 6.83 -2.23
N TYR A 305 13.19 6.22 -2.72
CA TYR A 305 13.13 4.78 -2.99
C TYR A 305 14.19 4.32 -4.00
N SER A 306 14.40 5.11 -5.07
CA SER A 306 15.46 4.83 -6.05
C SER A 306 16.85 4.81 -5.39
N LYS A 307 17.11 5.71 -4.43
CA LYS A 307 18.36 5.71 -3.67
C LYS A 307 18.50 4.44 -2.81
N CYS A 308 17.41 3.94 -2.22
CA CYS A 308 17.40 2.68 -1.50
C CYS A 308 17.77 1.50 -2.42
N ILE A 309 17.15 1.42 -3.60
CA ILE A 309 17.39 0.35 -4.59
C ILE A 309 18.86 0.34 -5.04
N ILE A 310 19.44 1.51 -5.29
CA ILE A 310 20.85 1.63 -5.69
C ILE A 310 21.79 1.12 -4.62
N ASN A 311 21.44 1.28 -3.35
CA ASN A 311 22.21 0.79 -2.22
C ASN A 311 21.88 -0.67 -1.85
N GLY A 312 21.06 -1.35 -2.64
CA GLY A 312 20.79 -2.79 -2.53
C GLY A 312 19.56 -3.16 -1.71
N LEU A 313 18.75 -2.20 -1.27
CA LEU A 313 17.45 -2.46 -0.66
C LEU A 313 16.39 -2.45 -1.77
N TYR A 314 15.81 -3.62 -2.08
CA TYR A 314 14.92 -3.80 -3.23
C TYR A 314 13.44 -3.75 -2.88
N THR A 315 13.07 -3.83 -1.59
CA THR A 315 11.67 -3.72 -1.13
C THR A 315 10.92 -2.53 -1.71
N PRO A 316 11.51 -1.30 -1.83
CA PRO A 316 10.82 -0.15 -2.40
C PRO A 316 10.46 -0.25 -3.89
N ILE A 317 10.88 -1.32 -4.59
CA ILE A 317 10.40 -1.57 -5.97
C ILE A 317 8.89 -1.76 -5.98
N TYR A 318 8.34 -2.44 -4.95
CA TYR A 318 6.90 -2.61 -4.79
C TYR A 318 6.17 -1.27 -4.59
N ASP A 319 6.70 -0.40 -3.72
CA ASP A 319 6.11 0.92 -3.46
C ASP A 319 6.12 1.82 -4.69
N ILE A 320 7.23 1.82 -5.44
CA ILE A 320 7.32 2.53 -6.72
C ILE A 320 6.30 1.96 -7.71
N ALA A 321 6.17 0.63 -7.80
CA ALA A 321 5.20 -0.01 -8.69
C ALA A 321 3.78 0.46 -8.37
N LEU A 322 3.38 0.51 -7.10
CA LEU A 322 2.07 1.01 -6.68
C LEU A 322 1.87 2.50 -7.01
N ILE A 323 2.90 3.33 -6.90
CA ILE A 323 2.82 4.74 -7.31
C ILE A 323 2.46 4.83 -8.81
N TYR A 324 3.11 4.04 -9.66
CA TYR A 324 2.82 4.04 -11.10
C TYR A 324 1.45 3.47 -11.44
N LEU A 325 1.02 2.41 -10.75
CA LEU A 325 -0.34 1.86 -10.89
C LEU A 325 -1.40 2.94 -10.58
N ASN A 326 -1.25 3.64 -9.45
CA ASN A 326 -2.15 4.71 -9.03
C ASN A 326 -2.13 5.93 -9.97
N ASN A 327 -1.08 6.09 -10.76
CA ASN A 327 -0.98 7.10 -11.81
C ASN A 327 -1.50 6.61 -13.17
N GLY A 328 -1.99 5.36 -13.29
CA GLY A 328 -2.53 4.77 -14.51
C GLY A 328 -1.49 4.15 -15.44
N ASP A 329 -0.23 4.04 -15.03
CA ASP A 329 0.84 3.38 -15.82
C ASP A 329 0.93 1.87 -15.48
N GLU A 330 -0.06 1.11 -15.92
CA GLU A 330 -0.11 -0.35 -15.69
C GLU A 330 1.06 -1.11 -16.33
N GLU A 331 1.58 -0.66 -17.44
CA GLU A 331 2.69 -1.34 -18.14
C GLU A 331 3.97 -1.26 -17.33
N TYR A 332 4.25 -0.08 -16.79
CA TYR A 332 5.44 0.09 -15.95
C TYR A 332 5.26 -0.58 -14.58
N TYR A 333 4.07 -0.54 -13.99
CA TYR A 333 3.71 -1.34 -12.81
C TYR A 333 4.06 -2.81 -13.02
N LYS A 334 3.56 -3.44 -14.09
CA LYS A 334 3.84 -4.85 -14.40
C LYS A 334 5.33 -5.13 -14.61
N THR A 335 6.04 -4.19 -15.21
CA THR A 335 7.49 -4.29 -15.40
C THR A 335 8.24 -4.31 -14.07
N LEU A 336 7.91 -3.40 -13.16
CA LEU A 336 8.51 -3.33 -11.83
C LEU A 336 8.15 -4.53 -10.95
N MET A 337 6.89 -4.99 -11.01
CA MET A 337 6.47 -6.19 -10.29
C MET A 337 7.25 -7.43 -10.74
N LYS A 338 7.46 -7.62 -12.04
CA LYS A 338 8.31 -8.70 -12.56
C LYS A 338 9.75 -8.57 -12.10
N LEU A 339 10.30 -7.36 -12.16
CA LEU A 339 11.64 -7.08 -11.65
C LEU A 339 11.76 -7.42 -10.17
N GLY A 340 10.79 -7.01 -9.35
CA GLY A 340 10.75 -7.32 -7.93
C GLY A 340 10.74 -8.83 -7.67
N ILE A 341 9.95 -9.60 -8.43
CA ILE A 341 9.96 -11.08 -8.36
C ILE A 341 11.35 -11.63 -8.68
N GLU A 342 12.00 -11.13 -9.75
CA GLU A 342 13.35 -11.57 -10.13
C GLU A 342 14.41 -11.26 -9.07
N LEU A 343 14.23 -10.17 -8.32
CA LEU A 343 15.12 -9.73 -7.24
C LEU A 343 14.74 -10.33 -5.86
N GLY A 344 13.65 -11.09 -5.81
CA GLY A 344 13.20 -11.75 -4.57
C GLY A 344 12.43 -10.84 -3.63
N VAL A 345 11.80 -9.76 -4.12
CA VAL A 345 10.89 -8.90 -3.33
C VAL A 345 9.57 -9.66 -3.13
N PRO A 346 9.25 -10.09 -1.89
CA PRO A 346 8.11 -10.98 -1.65
C PRO A 346 6.77 -10.36 -2.04
N ASP A 347 6.59 -9.06 -1.78
CA ASP A 347 5.33 -8.36 -2.02
C ASP A 347 5.00 -8.24 -3.52
N CYS A 348 6.00 -8.35 -4.40
CA CYS A 348 5.78 -8.38 -5.84
C CYS A 348 5.13 -9.68 -6.33
N LEU A 349 5.10 -10.75 -5.52
CA LEU A 349 4.49 -12.03 -5.88
C LEU A 349 2.95 -12.00 -5.93
N ILE A 350 2.33 -10.88 -5.59
CA ILE A 350 0.89 -10.64 -5.82
C ILE A 350 0.53 -10.40 -7.29
N LEU A 351 1.51 -10.29 -8.19
CA LEU A 351 1.26 -10.03 -9.61
C LEU A 351 0.28 -11.07 -10.19
N GLY A 352 -0.83 -10.57 -10.73
CA GLY A 352 -1.94 -11.39 -11.26
C GLY A 352 -3.23 -11.27 -10.46
N PHE A 353 -3.20 -10.78 -9.19
CA PHE A 353 -4.39 -10.51 -8.40
C PHE A 353 -5.28 -9.41 -9.03
N GLU A 354 -4.70 -8.47 -9.72
CA GLU A 354 -5.38 -7.41 -10.47
C GLU A 354 -6.34 -7.90 -11.54
N ASN A 355 -6.34 -9.21 -11.85
CA ASN A 355 -7.31 -9.80 -12.78
C ASN A 355 -8.68 -10.10 -12.15
N GLU A 356 -8.90 -9.81 -10.88
CA GLU A 356 -10.17 -10.07 -10.20
C GLU A 356 -11.36 -9.46 -10.96
N HIS A 357 -11.29 -8.19 -11.33
CA HIS A 357 -12.32 -7.47 -12.05
C HIS A 357 -12.58 -7.99 -13.49
N ARG A 358 -11.67 -8.80 -14.04
CA ARG A 358 -11.78 -9.40 -15.37
C ARG A 358 -12.13 -10.89 -15.34
N TRP A 359 -12.20 -11.48 -14.15
CA TRP A 359 -12.34 -12.92 -13.97
C TRP A 359 -13.49 -13.51 -14.76
N GLU A 360 -14.66 -12.87 -14.72
CA GLU A 360 -15.87 -13.33 -15.40
C GLU A 360 -15.75 -13.33 -16.93
N SER A 361 -14.88 -12.48 -17.48
CA SER A 361 -14.64 -12.37 -18.93
C SER A 361 -13.63 -13.39 -19.49
N LEU A 362 -12.92 -14.11 -18.61
CA LEU A 362 -11.89 -15.07 -19.00
C LEU A 362 -12.49 -16.44 -19.33
N ASN A 363 -11.89 -17.15 -20.28
CA ASN A 363 -12.26 -18.56 -20.54
C ASN A 363 -11.70 -19.52 -19.48
N GLY A 364 -12.13 -20.78 -19.51
CA GLY A 364 -11.76 -21.77 -18.49
C GLY A 364 -10.25 -22.04 -18.39
N ASP A 365 -9.54 -22.07 -19.51
CA ASP A 365 -8.09 -22.32 -19.54
C ASP A 365 -7.32 -21.13 -18.98
N GLU A 366 -7.74 -19.89 -19.33
CA GLU A 366 -7.16 -18.66 -18.79
C GLU A 366 -7.38 -18.56 -17.27
N ARG A 367 -8.59 -18.85 -16.77
CA ARG A 367 -8.89 -18.91 -15.34
C ARG A 367 -7.99 -19.92 -14.63
N LEU A 368 -7.83 -21.10 -15.18
CA LEU A 368 -7.00 -22.16 -14.59
C LEU A 368 -5.52 -21.76 -14.54
N ASP A 369 -5.00 -21.09 -15.58
CA ASP A 369 -3.61 -20.62 -15.63
C ASP A 369 -3.38 -19.53 -14.58
N ILE A 370 -4.28 -18.54 -14.48
CA ILE A 370 -4.23 -17.49 -13.47
C ILE A 370 -4.29 -18.08 -12.06
N TYR A 371 -5.24 -18.97 -11.79
CA TYR A 371 -5.36 -19.65 -10.49
C TYR A 371 -4.06 -20.35 -10.08
N ARG A 372 -3.47 -21.15 -11.00
CA ARG A 372 -2.23 -21.87 -10.71
C ARG A 372 -1.06 -20.94 -10.45
N LYS A 373 -0.95 -19.86 -11.20
CA LYS A 373 0.10 -18.85 -11.01
C LYS A 373 -0.07 -18.13 -9.69
N MET A 374 -1.28 -17.66 -9.38
CA MET A 374 -1.59 -16.99 -8.13
C MET A 374 -1.31 -17.88 -6.92
N LYS A 375 -1.83 -19.10 -6.92
CA LYS A 375 -1.62 -20.05 -5.83
C LYS A 375 -0.12 -20.26 -5.57
N ARG A 376 0.66 -20.51 -6.62
CA ARG A 376 2.11 -20.69 -6.51
C ARG A 376 2.80 -19.42 -5.98
N ASN A 377 2.49 -18.26 -6.54
CA ASN A 377 3.14 -17.00 -6.20
C ASN A 377 2.81 -16.57 -4.77
N LEU A 378 1.53 -16.61 -4.38
CA LEU A 378 1.12 -16.27 -3.02
C LEU A 378 1.76 -17.21 -1.99
N THR A 379 1.75 -18.53 -2.24
CA THR A 379 2.40 -19.50 -1.35
C THR A 379 3.91 -19.24 -1.25
N GLN A 380 4.56 -18.88 -2.35
CA GLN A 380 5.99 -18.53 -2.34
C GLN A 380 6.24 -17.22 -1.59
N GLY A 381 5.40 -16.19 -1.79
CA GLY A 381 5.48 -14.92 -1.05
C GLY A 381 5.34 -15.12 0.46
N ILE A 382 4.39 -15.96 0.86
CA ILE A 382 4.19 -16.34 2.28
C ILE A 382 5.42 -17.03 2.84
N ALA A 383 5.99 -17.99 2.09
CA ALA A 383 7.22 -18.68 2.50
C ALA A 383 8.41 -17.71 2.66
N PHE A 384 8.38 -16.56 1.98
CA PHE A 384 9.37 -15.48 2.10
C PHE A 384 8.95 -14.38 3.08
N GLY A 385 7.87 -14.56 3.85
CA GLY A 385 7.46 -13.65 4.91
C GLY A 385 6.57 -12.47 4.46
N SER A 386 5.97 -12.53 3.27
CA SER A 386 5.04 -11.48 2.81
C SER A 386 3.69 -11.59 3.51
N GLY A 387 3.38 -10.61 4.39
CA GLY A 387 2.07 -10.47 5.01
C GLY A 387 0.98 -10.12 3.99
N VAL A 388 1.31 -9.35 2.97
CA VAL A 388 0.39 -9.01 1.87
C VAL A 388 -0.05 -10.25 1.11
N CYS A 389 0.88 -11.13 0.74
CA CYS A 389 0.54 -12.38 0.07
C CYS A 389 -0.34 -13.30 0.94
N ALA A 390 -0.06 -13.35 2.24
CA ALA A 390 -0.87 -14.12 3.18
C ALA A 390 -2.29 -13.54 3.31
N TYR A 391 -2.43 -12.23 3.41
CA TYR A 391 -3.71 -11.53 3.46
C TYR A 391 -4.56 -11.78 2.21
N ILE A 392 -3.96 -11.65 1.02
CA ILE A 392 -4.66 -11.90 -0.23
C ILE A 392 -5.11 -13.37 -0.31
N LEU A 393 -4.25 -14.31 0.07
CA LEU A 393 -4.63 -15.73 0.07
C LEU A 393 -5.76 -16.01 1.08
N ALA A 394 -5.73 -15.34 2.24
CA ALA A 394 -6.81 -15.41 3.22
C ALA A 394 -8.14 -14.93 2.63
N ASP A 395 -8.17 -13.73 2.02
CA ASP A 395 -9.38 -13.18 1.39
C ASP A 395 -9.93 -14.11 0.29
N LEU A 396 -9.06 -14.65 -0.55
CA LEU A 396 -9.46 -15.58 -1.62
C LEU A 396 -10.12 -16.85 -1.08
N LEU A 397 -9.59 -17.42 0.01
CA LEU A 397 -10.11 -18.62 0.63
C LEU A 397 -11.39 -18.34 1.44
N LEU A 398 -11.46 -17.23 2.15
CA LEU A 398 -12.64 -16.86 2.94
C LEU A 398 -13.86 -16.59 2.06
N ASN A 399 -13.65 -16.04 0.88
CA ASN A 399 -14.71 -15.62 -0.03
C ASN A 399 -14.91 -16.54 -1.25
N GLY A 400 -14.08 -17.56 -1.44
CA GLY A 400 -14.18 -18.46 -2.60
C GLY A 400 -13.98 -17.76 -3.94
N LYS A 401 -13.02 -16.81 -4.02
CA LYS A 401 -12.77 -15.99 -5.22
C LYS A 401 -11.73 -16.61 -6.15
N LEU A 402 -11.75 -16.22 -7.43
CA LEU A 402 -10.73 -16.52 -8.46
C LEU A 402 -10.37 -18.01 -8.58
N GLY A 403 -11.36 -18.89 -8.43
CA GLY A 403 -11.18 -20.34 -8.55
C GLY A 403 -10.62 -21.02 -7.29
N PHE A 404 -10.46 -20.29 -6.20
CA PHE A 404 -10.21 -20.89 -4.89
C PHE A 404 -11.53 -21.37 -4.30
N ASP A 405 -11.54 -22.61 -3.82
CA ASP A 405 -12.66 -23.11 -3.05
C ASP A 405 -12.70 -22.38 -1.69
N MET A 406 -13.92 -22.07 -1.23
CA MET A 406 -14.08 -21.44 0.07
C MET A 406 -13.61 -22.40 1.17
N ASP A 407 -12.65 -21.96 1.95
CA ASP A 407 -12.09 -22.69 3.09
C ASP A 407 -11.86 -21.73 4.27
N LEU A 408 -12.87 -21.64 5.12
CA LEU A 408 -12.86 -20.72 6.27
C LEU A 408 -11.71 -21.01 7.24
N ARG A 409 -11.37 -22.28 7.44
CA ARG A 409 -10.30 -22.67 8.35
C ARG A 409 -8.94 -22.25 7.83
N MET A 410 -8.61 -22.60 6.60
CA MET A 410 -7.35 -22.20 5.99
C MET A 410 -7.27 -20.68 5.78
N GLY A 411 -8.39 -20.06 5.40
CA GLY A 411 -8.45 -18.60 5.26
C GLY A 411 -8.10 -17.88 6.56
N ARG A 412 -8.65 -18.33 7.68
CA ARG A 412 -8.34 -17.84 9.02
C ARG A 412 -6.86 -18.01 9.38
N GLU A 413 -6.28 -19.18 9.13
CA GLU A 413 -4.86 -19.42 9.38
C GLU A 413 -3.97 -18.44 8.60
N TYR A 414 -4.27 -18.20 7.32
CA TYR A 414 -3.52 -17.24 6.52
C TYR A 414 -3.74 -15.79 6.95
N ALA A 415 -4.93 -15.42 7.44
CA ALA A 415 -5.17 -14.10 8.02
C ALA A 415 -4.31 -13.88 9.28
N HIS A 416 -4.20 -14.90 10.14
CA HIS A 416 -3.33 -14.88 11.31
C HIS A 416 -1.84 -14.80 10.92
N ILE A 417 -1.41 -15.55 9.91
CA ILE A 417 -0.04 -15.45 9.36
C ILE A 417 0.22 -14.04 8.83
N ALA A 418 -0.72 -13.43 8.12
CA ALA A 418 -0.57 -12.07 7.60
C ALA A 418 -0.36 -11.05 8.73
N LEU A 419 -1.14 -11.17 9.80
CA LEU A 419 -1.01 -10.33 10.99
C LEU A 419 0.35 -10.54 11.68
N THR A 420 0.76 -11.81 11.85
CA THR A 420 2.07 -12.18 12.39
C THR A 420 3.21 -11.59 11.57
N TYR A 421 3.05 -11.53 10.25
CA TYR A 421 4.02 -10.89 9.36
C TYR A 421 3.92 -9.36 9.31
N GLY A 422 3.12 -8.75 10.20
CA GLY A 422 3.02 -7.31 10.36
C GLY A 422 2.07 -6.61 9.38
N PHE A 423 1.24 -7.36 8.67
CA PHE A 423 0.22 -6.77 7.81
C PHE A 423 -1.05 -6.48 8.63
N ASN A 424 -1.06 -5.34 9.29
CA ASN A 424 -2.10 -4.92 10.23
C ASN A 424 -3.55 -4.97 9.69
N PRO A 425 -3.84 -4.70 8.39
CA PRO A 425 -5.19 -4.83 7.86
C PRO A 425 -5.78 -6.24 8.04
N ALA A 426 -4.95 -7.27 8.22
CA ALA A 426 -5.40 -8.63 8.49
C ALA A 426 -6.10 -8.79 9.86
N ALA A 427 -5.95 -7.84 10.78
CA ALA A 427 -6.59 -7.90 12.10
C ALA A 427 -8.10 -8.06 11.98
N ASN A 428 -8.75 -7.34 11.07
CA ASN A 428 -10.19 -7.45 10.87
C ASN A 428 -10.61 -8.86 10.41
N LEU A 429 -9.89 -9.44 9.46
CA LEU A 429 -10.17 -10.82 9.01
C LEU A 429 -10.01 -11.85 10.13
N VAL A 430 -9.02 -11.68 11.01
CA VAL A 430 -8.82 -12.58 12.16
C VAL A 430 -9.98 -12.44 13.14
N ILE A 431 -10.39 -11.21 13.45
CA ILE A 431 -11.52 -10.93 14.37
C ILE A 431 -12.82 -11.53 13.81
N GLU A 432 -13.18 -11.19 12.58
CA GLU A 432 -14.40 -11.67 11.92
C GLU A 432 -14.47 -13.20 11.86
N THR A 433 -13.35 -13.85 11.53
CA THR A 433 -13.29 -15.30 11.45
C THR A 433 -13.28 -15.98 12.81
N ALA A 434 -12.67 -15.37 13.84
CA ALA A 434 -12.73 -15.85 15.21
C ALA A 434 -14.18 -15.85 15.74
N GLU A 435 -14.90 -14.75 15.52
CA GLU A 435 -16.30 -14.60 15.92
C GLU A 435 -17.25 -15.54 15.14
N THR A 436 -16.96 -15.79 13.85
CA THR A 436 -17.84 -16.60 12.99
C THR A 436 -17.69 -18.10 13.26
N LEU A 437 -16.48 -18.57 13.57
CA LEU A 437 -16.19 -20.01 13.69
C LEU A 437 -16.29 -20.54 15.13
N ASP A 438 -16.35 -19.65 16.12
CA ASP A 438 -16.47 -20.00 17.56
C ASP A 438 -15.52 -21.14 17.96
N ASP A 439 -14.22 -20.99 17.61
CA ASP A 439 -13.18 -22.00 17.84
C ASP A 439 -12.17 -21.45 18.86
N PRO A 440 -12.32 -21.77 20.15
CA PRO A 440 -11.48 -21.21 21.22
C PRO A 440 -10.01 -21.67 21.14
N ASP A 441 -9.74 -22.75 20.39
CA ASP A 441 -8.37 -23.26 20.21
C ASP A 441 -7.58 -22.42 19.18
N PHE A 442 -8.26 -21.55 18.43
CA PHE A 442 -7.60 -20.72 17.41
C PHE A 442 -6.97 -19.46 18.00
N ILE A 443 -7.73 -18.75 18.80
CA ILE A 443 -7.30 -17.53 19.49
C ILE A 443 -8.02 -17.48 20.83
N SER A 444 -7.31 -17.24 21.91
CA SER A 444 -7.93 -17.12 23.23
C SER A 444 -8.75 -15.83 23.35
N ASP A 445 -9.72 -15.81 24.25
CA ASP A 445 -10.54 -14.64 24.51
C ASP A 445 -9.68 -13.40 24.87
N ASP A 446 -8.62 -13.59 25.65
CA ASP A 446 -7.70 -12.51 26.02
C ASP A 446 -6.91 -11.98 24.80
N GLU A 447 -6.48 -12.85 23.90
CA GLU A 447 -5.81 -12.45 22.67
C GLU A 447 -6.77 -11.76 21.70
N LEU A 448 -8.00 -12.24 21.60
CA LEU A 448 -9.04 -11.60 20.78
C LEU A 448 -9.39 -10.19 21.30
N LEU A 449 -9.52 -10.03 22.62
CA LEU A 449 -9.71 -8.73 23.25
C LEU A 449 -8.56 -7.77 22.91
N ARG A 450 -7.31 -8.23 23.05
CA ARG A 450 -6.13 -7.42 22.69
C ARG A 450 -6.13 -7.06 21.20
N LEU A 451 -6.45 -8.02 20.34
CA LEU A 451 -6.47 -7.80 18.91
C LEU A 451 -7.53 -6.77 18.49
N LYS A 452 -8.72 -6.81 19.10
CA LYS A 452 -9.77 -5.80 18.87
C LYS A 452 -9.30 -4.39 19.27
N TYR A 453 -8.60 -4.29 20.38
CA TYR A 453 -8.00 -3.02 20.80
C TYR A 453 -6.89 -2.56 19.86
N ASP A 454 -5.99 -3.46 19.45
CA ASP A 454 -4.91 -3.15 18.51
C ASP A 454 -5.43 -2.79 17.13
N ALA A 455 -6.54 -3.38 16.69
CA ALA A 455 -7.22 -3.04 15.46
C ALA A 455 -7.61 -1.54 15.43
N LEU A 456 -8.11 -0.99 16.54
CA LEU A 456 -8.35 0.46 16.64
C LEU A 456 -7.06 1.28 16.43
N ARG A 457 -5.94 0.82 16.99
CA ARG A 457 -4.63 1.49 16.84
C ARG A 457 -4.10 1.38 15.41
N TYR A 458 -4.54 0.37 14.66
CA TYR A 458 -4.25 0.20 13.23
C TYR A 458 -5.19 1.02 12.34
N GLY A 459 -6.16 1.74 12.92
CA GLY A 459 -7.13 2.54 12.20
C GLY A 459 -8.40 1.78 11.78
N ILE A 460 -8.62 0.58 12.31
CA ILE A 460 -9.81 -0.24 12.08
C ILE A 460 -10.86 0.17 13.11
N GLU A 461 -11.65 1.18 12.77
CA GLU A 461 -12.57 1.83 13.71
C GLU A 461 -13.85 1.02 13.98
N GLU A 462 -14.12 -0.04 13.22
CA GLU A 462 -15.26 -0.94 13.40
C GLU A 462 -15.28 -1.60 14.79
N GLN A 463 -14.12 -1.67 15.45
CA GLN A 463 -14.01 -2.23 16.80
C GLN A 463 -14.32 -1.21 17.92
N LEU A 464 -14.61 0.06 17.58
CA LEU A 464 -14.74 1.13 18.57
C LEU A 464 -15.90 0.88 19.55
N ASP A 465 -17.07 0.50 19.05
CA ASP A 465 -18.25 0.23 19.88
C ASP A 465 -18.02 -0.93 20.83
N TYR A 466 -17.37 -1.98 20.34
CA TYR A 466 -17.03 -3.14 21.15
C TYR A 466 -16.07 -2.77 22.30
N VAL A 467 -15.00 -2.03 21.98
CA VAL A 467 -13.98 -1.62 22.96
C VAL A 467 -14.59 -0.69 24.01
N ILE A 468 -15.43 0.26 23.60
CA ILE A 468 -16.09 1.17 24.55
C ILE A 468 -17.12 0.44 25.40
N GLY A 469 -17.86 -0.51 24.83
CA GLY A 469 -18.80 -1.36 25.58
C GLY A 469 -18.13 -2.21 26.65
N ASN A 470 -16.86 -2.59 26.43
CA ASN A 470 -16.05 -3.40 27.36
C ASN A 470 -14.93 -2.58 28.04
N LYS A 471 -15.08 -1.27 28.18
CA LYS A 471 -14.04 -0.34 28.63
C LYS A 471 -13.41 -0.72 29.97
N ASP A 472 -14.20 -1.23 30.91
CA ASP A 472 -13.70 -1.56 32.23
C ASP A 472 -12.68 -2.71 32.18
N THR A 473 -12.92 -3.72 31.35
CA THR A 473 -11.96 -4.80 31.08
C THR A 473 -10.67 -4.24 30.46
N TYR A 474 -10.77 -3.33 29.50
CA TYR A 474 -9.58 -2.72 28.88
C TYR A 474 -8.82 -1.80 29.84
N ILE A 475 -9.50 -1.14 30.78
CA ILE A 475 -8.85 -0.36 31.84
C ILE A 475 -8.07 -1.30 32.78
N GLU A 476 -8.64 -2.44 33.17
CA GLU A 476 -7.95 -3.48 33.95
C GLU A 476 -6.74 -4.06 33.25
N MET A 477 -6.82 -4.21 31.91
CA MET A 477 -5.70 -4.62 31.05
C MET A 477 -4.59 -3.54 30.90
N GLY A 478 -4.77 -2.34 31.45
CA GLY A 478 -3.78 -1.26 31.41
C GLY A 478 -3.97 -0.22 30.29
N TYR A 479 -5.08 -0.26 29.56
CA TYR A 479 -5.37 0.67 28.45
C TYR A 479 -6.16 1.93 28.90
N GLY A 480 -6.30 2.16 30.20
CA GLY A 480 -7.16 3.21 30.75
C GLY A 480 -6.90 4.61 30.18
N ASP A 481 -5.64 4.99 30.08
CA ASP A 481 -5.25 6.30 29.53
C ASP A 481 -5.75 6.52 28.09
N ASP A 482 -5.63 5.51 27.24
CA ASP A 482 -6.08 5.60 25.83
C ASP A 482 -7.60 5.56 25.75
N ILE A 483 -8.25 4.72 26.57
CA ILE A 483 -9.72 4.64 26.63
C ILE A 483 -10.28 6.03 26.97
N GLU A 484 -9.74 6.67 28.01
CA GLU A 484 -10.25 7.97 28.48
C GLU A 484 -9.90 9.14 27.56
N LYS A 485 -8.67 9.17 27.04
CA LYS A 485 -8.15 10.34 26.31
C LYS A 485 -8.40 10.29 24.79
N VAL A 486 -8.60 9.11 24.22
CA VAL A 486 -8.70 8.92 22.77
C VAL A 486 -10.03 8.30 22.39
N TRP A 487 -10.30 7.08 22.89
CA TRP A 487 -11.40 6.28 22.33
C TRP A 487 -12.76 6.77 22.80
N ILE A 488 -12.92 7.18 24.07
CA ILE A 488 -14.17 7.81 24.54
C ILE A 488 -14.46 9.13 23.80
N PRO A 489 -13.51 10.07 23.62
CA PRO A 489 -13.75 11.26 22.82
C PRO A 489 -14.10 10.98 21.35
N LEU A 490 -13.42 10.00 20.72
CA LEU A 490 -13.72 9.58 19.37
C LEU A 490 -15.12 8.95 19.28
N TRP A 491 -15.44 8.06 20.20
CA TRP A 491 -16.75 7.42 20.28
C TRP A 491 -17.87 8.45 20.47
N LYS A 492 -17.71 9.40 21.39
CA LYS A 492 -18.68 10.49 21.60
C LYS A 492 -18.85 11.37 20.36
N LYS A 493 -17.76 11.60 19.62
CA LYS A 493 -17.84 12.34 18.36
C LYS A 493 -18.66 11.59 17.30
N ASN A 494 -18.55 10.27 17.29
CA ASN A 494 -19.28 9.41 16.34
C ASN A 494 -20.71 9.09 16.83
N HIS A 495 -20.96 9.22 18.14
CA HIS A 495 -22.24 8.97 18.82
C HIS A 495 -22.62 10.22 19.61
N PRO A 496 -23.09 11.29 18.96
CA PRO A 496 -23.53 12.50 19.64
C PRO A 496 -24.67 12.18 20.61
N ASP A 497 -24.73 12.93 21.73
CA ASP A 497 -25.75 12.74 22.77
C ASP A 497 -27.16 12.67 22.18
N GLU A 498 -28.05 11.86 22.78
CA GLU A 498 -29.46 11.69 22.37
C GLU A 498 -30.23 13.03 22.25
N LYS A 499 -29.78 14.08 22.93
CA LYS A 499 -30.36 15.41 22.87
C LYS A 499 -30.19 16.10 21.51
N THR A 500 -29.28 15.64 20.65
CA THR A 500 -29.04 16.15 19.29
C THR A 500 -29.68 15.29 18.22
N GLN A 501 -30.29 14.16 18.58
CA GLN A 501 -31.08 13.37 17.64
C GLN A 501 -32.30 14.17 17.18
N VAL A 502 -32.53 14.14 15.86
CA VAL A 502 -33.74 14.69 15.24
C VAL A 502 -34.56 13.55 14.64
N SER A 503 -35.85 13.78 14.42
CA SER A 503 -36.62 12.87 13.58
C SER A 503 -35.89 12.67 12.24
N PRO A 504 -35.99 11.48 11.60
CA PRO A 504 -35.42 11.27 10.27
C PRO A 504 -35.73 12.43 9.35
N SER A 505 -34.70 13.09 8.83
CA SER A 505 -34.85 14.35 8.11
C SER A 505 -34.01 14.41 6.87
N ILE A 506 -34.44 15.19 5.89
CA ILE A 506 -33.71 15.52 4.66
C ILE A 506 -33.63 17.04 4.48
N ILE A 507 -32.76 17.48 3.57
CA ILE A 507 -32.70 18.89 3.18
C ILE A 507 -33.35 19.05 1.80
N VAL A 508 -34.31 19.97 1.70
CA VAL A 508 -34.92 20.36 0.42
C VAL A 508 -34.47 21.77 0.07
N ILE A 509 -33.84 21.94 -1.09
CA ILE A 509 -33.39 23.25 -1.58
C ILE A 509 -34.28 23.67 -2.75
N LYS A 510 -35.04 24.77 -2.56
CA LYS A 510 -35.93 25.33 -3.56
C LYS A 510 -35.16 26.18 -4.59
N PRO A 511 -35.74 26.41 -5.79
CA PRO A 511 -35.14 27.32 -6.78
C PRO A 511 -34.84 28.73 -6.26
N SER A 512 -35.60 29.18 -5.25
CA SER A 512 -35.37 30.48 -4.58
C SER A 512 -34.08 30.53 -3.75
N GLY A 513 -33.32 29.40 -3.63
CA GLY A 513 -32.14 29.27 -2.78
C GLY A 513 -32.48 29.04 -1.30
N ILE A 514 -33.73 28.84 -0.95
CA ILE A 514 -34.16 28.53 0.43
C ILE A 514 -33.98 27.04 0.66
N ALA A 515 -33.19 26.69 1.69
CA ALA A 515 -33.07 25.35 2.23
C ALA A 515 -34.06 25.15 3.38
N SER A 516 -34.73 24.03 3.38
CA SER A 516 -35.63 23.60 4.46
C SER A 516 -35.26 22.21 4.91
N ILE A 517 -35.21 22.01 6.22
CA ILE A 517 -35.10 20.66 6.82
C ILE A 517 -36.54 20.11 6.84
N VAL A 518 -36.74 18.96 6.24
CA VAL A 518 -38.04 18.30 6.12
C VAL A 518 -37.94 16.96 6.87
N GLU A 519 -38.84 16.75 7.83
CA GLU A 519 -38.98 15.48 8.51
C GLU A 519 -39.50 14.42 7.52
N ALA A 520 -38.67 13.45 7.20
CA ALA A 520 -38.98 12.40 6.25
C ALA A 520 -38.01 11.22 6.47
N ASP A 521 -38.54 10.03 6.68
CA ASP A 521 -37.76 8.80 6.66
C ASP A 521 -37.74 8.23 5.24
N VAL A 522 -36.80 8.70 4.43
CA VAL A 522 -36.75 8.34 3.01
C VAL A 522 -36.39 6.85 2.80
N PHE A 523 -35.79 6.16 3.74
CA PHE A 523 -35.54 4.73 3.66
C PHE A 523 -36.83 3.91 3.79
N ALA A 524 -37.77 4.38 4.59
CA ALA A 524 -39.07 3.74 4.77
C ALA A 524 -40.12 4.19 3.72
N MET A 525 -39.85 5.26 2.95
CA MET A 525 -40.76 5.80 1.95
C MET A 525 -40.70 5.03 0.64
N SER A 526 -41.84 4.97 -0.06
CA SER A 526 -41.82 4.54 -1.46
C SER A 526 -41.21 5.61 -2.37
N TYR A 527 -40.70 5.20 -3.53
CA TYR A 527 -40.16 6.12 -4.55
C TYR A 527 -41.16 7.24 -4.92
N ARG A 528 -42.44 6.90 -4.96
CA ARG A 528 -43.50 7.88 -5.28
C ARG A 528 -43.67 8.94 -4.19
N GLU A 529 -43.60 8.55 -2.93
CA GLU A 529 -43.67 9.48 -1.81
C GLU A 529 -42.44 10.39 -1.79
N MET A 530 -41.26 9.85 -2.10
CA MET A 530 -40.06 10.66 -2.24
C MET A 530 -40.17 11.70 -3.36
N CYS A 531 -40.76 11.35 -4.51
CA CYS A 531 -41.06 12.32 -5.59
C CYS A 531 -41.99 13.44 -5.12
N GLN A 532 -42.98 13.14 -4.27
CA GLN A 532 -43.95 14.13 -3.76
C GLN A 532 -43.29 15.19 -2.86
N LEU A 533 -42.13 14.92 -2.26
CA LEU A 533 -41.45 15.92 -1.42
C LEU A 533 -41.03 17.19 -2.19
N ILE A 534 -40.85 17.09 -3.49
CA ILE A 534 -40.49 18.21 -4.37
C ILE A 534 -41.44 18.38 -5.58
N ASP A 535 -42.62 17.78 -5.51
CA ASP A 535 -43.61 17.79 -6.59
C ASP A 535 -43.07 17.25 -7.93
N ALA A 536 -42.20 16.27 -7.90
CA ALA A 536 -41.60 15.67 -9.08
C ALA A 536 -42.38 14.45 -9.59
N GLU A 537 -42.38 14.23 -10.90
CA GLU A 537 -42.89 13.00 -11.51
C GLU A 537 -41.90 11.83 -11.45
N GLY A 538 -40.62 12.13 -11.32
CA GLY A 538 -39.55 11.18 -11.17
C GLY A 538 -38.27 11.87 -10.69
N LEU A 539 -37.41 11.11 -10.00
CA LEU A 539 -36.14 11.60 -9.45
C LEU A 539 -34.98 10.97 -10.18
N ASP A 540 -33.96 11.76 -10.46
CA ASP A 540 -32.64 11.30 -10.84
C ASP A 540 -31.62 11.60 -9.74
N ALA A 541 -30.81 10.61 -9.36
CA ALA A 541 -29.65 10.83 -8.53
C ALA A 541 -28.62 11.65 -9.32
N VAL A 542 -28.19 12.76 -8.75
CA VAL A 542 -27.28 13.70 -9.38
C VAL A 542 -25.97 13.67 -8.62
N HIS A 543 -24.91 13.24 -9.29
CA HIS A 543 -23.60 13.18 -8.67
C HIS A 543 -23.00 14.58 -8.50
N PHE A 544 -22.48 14.85 -7.33
CA PHE A 544 -21.77 16.09 -7.06
C PHE A 544 -20.49 16.22 -7.89
N SER A 545 -20.09 17.45 -8.21
CA SER A 545 -18.79 17.72 -8.81
C SER A 545 -17.64 17.25 -7.90
N GLN A 546 -16.44 16.98 -8.49
CA GLN A 546 -15.26 16.52 -7.72
C GLN A 546 -14.86 17.46 -6.57
N SER A 547 -15.19 18.76 -6.65
CA SER A 547 -14.97 19.72 -5.57
C SER A 547 -15.87 19.48 -4.35
N LEU A 548 -16.96 18.75 -4.51
CA LEU A 548 -17.97 18.43 -3.49
C LEU A 548 -17.72 17.09 -2.78
N ASN A 549 -16.87 16.24 -3.30
CA ASN A 549 -16.34 15.09 -2.54
C ASN A 549 -15.64 15.52 -1.22
N LYS A 550 -15.39 16.82 -1.03
CA LYS A 550 -14.96 17.37 0.25
C LYS A 550 -16.08 17.44 1.29
N ILE A 551 -17.36 17.55 0.90
CA ILE A 551 -18.48 17.49 1.85
C ILE A 551 -18.52 16.11 2.50
N THR A 552 -18.39 15.05 1.70
CA THR A 552 -18.38 13.67 2.19
C THR A 552 -17.17 13.34 3.06
N LYS A 553 -16.03 14.01 2.84
CA LYS A 553 -14.82 13.82 3.67
C LYS A 553 -14.83 14.62 4.99
N ASN A 554 -15.52 15.75 5.02
CA ASN A 554 -15.59 16.61 6.20
C ASN A 554 -16.83 16.32 7.08
N CYS A 555 -17.89 15.73 6.49
CA CYS A 555 -19.01 15.17 7.24
C CYS A 555 -18.68 13.70 7.46
N ALA A 556 -18.33 13.32 8.67
CA ALA A 556 -17.87 11.96 9.03
C ALA A 556 -19.03 10.93 9.01
N PHE A 557 -19.65 10.75 7.87
CA PHE A 557 -20.59 9.65 7.63
C PHE A 557 -19.77 8.46 7.11
N ARG A 558 -19.45 7.52 7.97
CA ARG A 558 -18.52 6.42 7.65
C ARG A 558 -19.03 5.53 6.53
N ASP A 559 -20.35 5.31 6.48
CA ASP A 559 -21.00 4.36 5.60
C ASP A 559 -21.90 5.02 4.55
N TYR A 560 -21.97 6.35 4.55
CA TYR A 560 -22.88 7.10 3.70
C TYR A 560 -22.17 8.21 2.94
N ASN A 561 -22.61 8.42 1.70
CA ASN A 561 -22.25 9.59 0.92
C ASN A 561 -23.42 10.58 0.98
N VAL A 562 -23.15 11.87 0.87
CA VAL A 562 -24.23 12.85 0.66
C VAL A 562 -24.63 12.79 -0.81
N ALA A 563 -25.91 12.55 -1.08
CA ALA A 563 -26.48 12.47 -2.41
C ALA A 563 -27.46 13.61 -2.67
N MET A 564 -27.60 14.00 -3.93
CA MET A 564 -28.59 14.97 -4.39
C MET A 564 -29.51 14.30 -5.38
N TYR A 565 -30.83 14.57 -5.25
CA TYR A 565 -31.86 14.10 -6.16
C TYR A 565 -32.62 15.28 -6.75
N ALA A 566 -32.77 15.29 -8.06
CA ALA A 566 -33.45 16.34 -8.80
C ALA A 566 -34.63 15.77 -9.61
N ASP A 567 -35.60 16.64 -9.97
CA ASP A 567 -36.66 16.22 -10.86
C ASP A 567 -36.12 15.87 -12.25
N ARG A 568 -36.36 14.62 -12.65
CA ARG A 568 -35.98 14.08 -13.97
C ARG A 568 -36.57 14.89 -15.12
N ASN A 569 -37.77 15.40 -14.93
CA ASN A 569 -38.54 16.11 -15.93
C ASN A 569 -38.53 17.64 -15.75
N GLY A 570 -37.68 18.18 -14.86
CA GLY A 570 -37.62 19.59 -14.53
C GLY A 570 -37.48 20.51 -15.76
N TYR A 571 -36.72 20.05 -16.76
CA TYR A 571 -36.55 20.73 -18.04
C TYR A 571 -37.80 20.64 -18.93
N ALA A 572 -38.42 19.47 -19.01
CA ALA A 572 -39.60 19.21 -19.81
C ALA A 572 -40.84 19.95 -19.25
N ASN A 573 -40.90 20.10 -17.94
CA ASN A 573 -41.97 20.76 -17.22
C ASN A 573 -41.74 22.28 -17.05
N ASP A 574 -40.65 22.81 -17.63
CA ASP A 574 -40.25 24.23 -17.56
C ASP A 574 -40.24 24.81 -16.14
N LEU A 575 -39.69 24.00 -15.19
CA LEU A 575 -39.54 24.41 -13.80
C LEU A 575 -38.50 25.53 -13.65
N PRO A 576 -38.59 26.37 -12.62
CA PRO A 576 -37.61 27.42 -12.36
C PRO A 576 -36.21 26.87 -12.15
N ASP A 577 -35.18 27.60 -12.60
CA ASP A 577 -33.79 27.26 -12.44
C ASP A 577 -33.41 27.22 -10.96
N ASN A 578 -32.70 26.13 -10.55
CA ASN A 578 -32.14 25.98 -9.22
C ASN A 578 -30.64 26.26 -9.27
N THR A 579 -30.28 27.51 -9.04
CA THR A 579 -28.86 27.96 -9.10
C THR A 579 -27.98 27.17 -8.16
N ILE A 580 -28.44 26.85 -6.94
CA ILE A 580 -27.68 26.09 -5.96
C ILE A 580 -27.52 24.65 -6.44
N GLY A 581 -28.59 23.98 -6.87
CA GLY A 581 -28.52 22.62 -7.43
C GLY A 581 -27.57 22.56 -8.62
N THR A 582 -27.62 23.54 -9.53
CA THR A 582 -26.72 23.65 -10.69
C THR A 582 -25.24 23.79 -10.27
N MET A 583 -24.94 24.63 -9.28
CA MET A 583 -23.60 24.79 -8.74
C MET A 583 -23.07 23.50 -8.08
N LEU A 584 -23.95 22.82 -7.36
CA LEU A 584 -23.62 21.54 -6.71
C LEU A 584 -23.38 20.42 -7.74
N TYR A 585 -24.08 20.41 -8.84
CA TYR A 585 -23.88 19.45 -9.92
C TYR A 585 -22.56 19.67 -10.68
N GLY A 586 -22.20 20.92 -10.93
CA GLY A 586 -20.85 21.28 -11.42
C GLY A 586 -20.47 20.78 -12.81
N THR A 587 -21.39 20.20 -13.58
CA THR A 587 -21.13 19.70 -14.95
C THR A 587 -21.43 20.73 -16.03
N GLY A 588 -21.98 21.90 -15.66
CA GLY A 588 -22.44 22.93 -16.57
C GLY A 588 -23.88 22.69 -17.08
N ALA A 589 -24.51 21.57 -16.72
CA ALA A 589 -25.93 21.35 -16.97
C ALA A 589 -26.77 22.04 -15.87
N GLU A 590 -27.87 22.70 -16.28
CA GLU A 590 -28.75 23.38 -15.36
C GLU A 590 -29.67 22.39 -14.63
N ILE A 591 -29.82 22.56 -13.33
CA ILE A 591 -30.81 21.86 -12.50
C ILE A 591 -32.06 22.77 -12.38
N ARG A 592 -33.23 22.22 -12.63
CA ARG A 592 -34.51 22.91 -12.56
C ARG A 592 -35.40 22.24 -11.51
N GLY A 593 -36.20 23.05 -10.82
CA GLY A 593 -37.07 22.61 -9.74
C GLY A 593 -36.34 22.53 -8.40
N ALA A 594 -36.99 21.98 -7.39
CA ALA A 594 -36.38 21.75 -6.09
C ALA A 594 -35.45 20.50 -6.12
N VAL A 595 -34.50 20.45 -5.21
CA VAL A 595 -33.63 19.29 -5.05
C VAL A 595 -33.69 18.75 -3.62
N ILE A 596 -33.52 17.44 -3.46
CA ILE A 596 -33.40 16.75 -2.17
C ILE A 596 -31.94 16.47 -1.93
N ILE A 597 -31.43 16.76 -0.72
CA ILE A 597 -30.15 16.32 -0.24
C ILE A 597 -30.41 15.29 0.87
N ALA A 598 -29.88 14.10 0.71
CA ALA A 598 -30.04 12.96 1.61
C ALA A 598 -28.71 12.18 1.71
N LEU A 599 -28.70 11.11 2.46
CA LEU A 599 -27.57 10.19 2.55
C LEU A 599 -27.80 9.01 1.59
N GLU A 600 -26.72 8.42 1.08
CA GLU A 600 -26.73 7.23 0.23
C GLU A 600 -25.65 6.27 0.71
N ASP A 601 -26.00 5.02 0.90
CA ASP A 601 -25.05 3.98 1.30
C ASP A 601 -24.31 3.36 0.10
N ASN A 602 -23.41 2.43 0.36
CA ASN A 602 -22.62 1.74 -0.66
C ASN A 602 -23.45 0.81 -1.58
N LYS A 603 -24.73 0.58 -1.23
CA LYS A 603 -25.68 -0.18 -2.06
C LYS A 603 -26.61 0.72 -2.87
N TYR A 604 -26.40 2.05 -2.78
CA TYR A 604 -27.23 3.09 -3.38
C TYR A 604 -28.63 3.21 -2.75
N ASP A 605 -28.80 2.70 -1.51
CA ASP A 605 -30.03 2.94 -0.76
C ASP A 605 -30.01 4.35 -0.14
N THR A 606 -31.14 5.07 -0.23
CA THR A 606 -31.26 6.44 0.27
C THR A 606 -31.66 6.44 1.74
N HIS A 607 -30.98 7.26 2.54
CA HIS A 607 -31.21 7.38 3.99
C HIS A 607 -31.39 8.83 4.41
N SER A 608 -32.08 9.03 5.54
CA SER A 608 -32.31 10.34 6.16
C SER A 608 -31.18 10.69 7.12
N PHE A 609 -31.04 11.98 7.45
CA PHE A 609 -30.20 12.44 8.54
C PHE A 609 -30.93 12.21 9.88
N HIS A 610 -30.22 11.73 10.88
CA HIS A 610 -30.74 11.46 12.22
C HIS A 610 -30.18 12.41 13.29
N PHE A 611 -29.21 13.26 12.92
CA PHE A 611 -28.54 14.16 13.86
C PHE A 611 -28.53 15.60 13.33
N GLN A 612 -28.85 16.55 14.24
CA GLN A 612 -28.90 17.99 13.92
C GLN A 612 -27.53 18.51 13.46
N GLU A 613 -26.45 18.03 14.07
CA GLU A 613 -25.10 18.43 13.73
C GLU A 613 -24.75 18.08 12.28
N ASP A 614 -25.18 16.93 11.80
CA ASP A 614 -24.95 16.47 10.44
C ASP A 614 -25.67 17.34 9.41
N LEU A 615 -26.94 17.67 9.69
CA LEU A 615 -27.71 18.60 8.88
C LEU A 615 -27.04 19.99 8.82
N ASP A 616 -26.58 20.49 9.97
CA ASP A 616 -25.91 21.79 10.05
C ASP A 616 -24.56 21.79 9.32
N ASN A 617 -23.78 20.71 9.43
CA ASN A 617 -22.51 20.55 8.71
C ASN A 617 -22.71 20.56 7.19
N VAL A 618 -23.68 19.79 6.68
CA VAL A 618 -24.00 19.76 5.24
C VAL A 618 -24.47 21.13 4.76
N LEU A 619 -25.38 21.78 5.48
CA LEU A 619 -25.86 23.12 5.14
C LEU A 619 -24.73 24.18 5.14
N ASN A 620 -23.81 24.11 6.11
CA ASN A 620 -22.68 25.02 6.19
C ASN A 620 -21.71 24.82 5.00
N GLU A 621 -21.41 23.56 4.64
CA GLU A 621 -20.54 23.28 3.49
C GLU A 621 -21.20 23.71 2.16
N ILE A 622 -22.49 23.44 1.97
CA ILE A 622 -23.23 23.94 0.80
C ILE A 622 -23.17 25.47 0.75
N SER A 623 -23.38 26.15 1.88
CA SER A 623 -23.34 27.62 1.93
C SER A 623 -21.95 28.15 1.55
N LYS A 624 -20.85 27.54 2.03
CA LYS A 624 -19.47 27.90 1.65
C LYS A 624 -19.24 27.74 0.15
N LEU A 625 -19.63 26.59 -0.41
CA LEU A 625 -19.43 26.25 -1.83
C LEU A 625 -20.22 27.13 -2.78
N THR A 626 -21.38 27.60 -2.35
CA THR A 626 -22.25 28.48 -3.13
C THR A 626 -22.02 29.98 -2.85
N GLY A 627 -20.96 30.32 -2.13
CA GLY A 627 -20.61 31.71 -1.81
C GLY A 627 -21.65 32.43 -0.96
N GLY A 628 -22.41 31.68 -0.12
CA GLY A 628 -23.44 32.24 0.75
C GLY A 628 -24.79 32.47 0.08
N LEU A 629 -25.05 31.92 -1.10
CA LEU A 629 -26.34 31.99 -1.79
C LEU A 629 -27.44 31.17 -1.09
N LEU A 630 -27.05 30.15 -0.30
CA LEU A 630 -28.01 29.35 0.46
C LEU A 630 -28.64 30.19 1.57
N ARG A 631 -29.97 30.16 1.65
CA ARG A 631 -30.77 30.81 2.70
C ARG A 631 -31.43 29.74 3.56
N ARG A 632 -31.30 29.86 4.86
CA ARG A 632 -31.96 28.99 5.85
C ARG A 632 -33.33 29.56 6.24
#